data_6fc5e8a5457c31a347c942d7989f3a66
#
_entry.id   6fc5e8a5457c31a347c942d7989f3a66
#
_cell.length_a   1.000
_cell.length_b   1.000
_cell.length_c   1.000
_cell.angle_alpha   90.00
_cell.angle_beta   90.00
_cell.angle_gamma   90.00
#
_symmetry.space_group_name_H-M   'P 1'
#
loop_
_entity.id
_entity.type
_entity.pdbx_description
1 polymer ?
#
loop_
_entity_poly.entity_id
_entity_poly.type
_entity_poly.pdbx_seq_one_letter_code
_entity_poly.pdbx_strand_id
1 'polypeptide(L)'
;ILDVAVELFKEKGYMGSSVRDLATKLNIKAASLYAHIRSKEEILEWVCFGIAQEFFDELQEVKNTDVVPREKLDLFLDKHLSVVLKNRDVTHIYSVEWRHLEEKLPEFVELRKNYQQEVEALISEIYKAENWELKSPSFTTRFILHTLNNSYFWFKRSSDSTDKITDEIREKILFGLLGNQKS
;
A
#
# COMPACT_ATOMS: atom_id res chain seq x y z
N ILE A 1 -19.99 -7.16 -1.95
CA ILE A 1 -20.11 -5.73 -2.32
C ILE A 1 -18.72 -5.17 -2.61
N LEU A 2 -17.80 -5.25 -1.64
CA LEU A 2 -16.47 -4.62 -1.74
C LEU A 2 -15.70 -5.09 -2.98
N ASP A 3 -15.59 -6.40 -3.21
CA ASP A 3 -14.85 -6.95 -4.36
C ASP A 3 -15.38 -6.46 -5.70
N VAL A 4 -16.72 -6.42 -5.85
CA VAL A 4 -17.38 -5.94 -7.08
C VAL A 4 -17.21 -4.43 -7.24
N ALA A 5 -17.17 -3.67 -6.14
CA ALA A 5 -16.91 -2.24 -6.18
C ALA A 5 -15.44 -1.94 -6.57
N VAL A 6 -14.48 -2.70 -6.03
CA VAL A 6 -13.07 -2.62 -6.41
C VAL A 6 -12.88 -2.87 -7.91
N GLU A 7 -13.52 -3.93 -8.44
CA GLU A 7 -13.51 -4.23 -9.88
C GLU A 7 -14.11 -3.07 -10.69
N LEU A 8 -15.26 -2.54 -10.26
CA LEU A 8 -15.94 -1.42 -10.93
C LEU A 8 -15.10 -0.14 -10.93
N PHE A 9 -14.49 0.20 -9.78
CA PHE A 9 -13.62 1.37 -9.67
C PHE A 9 -12.37 1.24 -10.53
N LYS A 10 -11.82 0.04 -10.66
CA LYS A 10 -10.70 -0.24 -11.54
C LYS A 10 -11.06 -0.09 -13.03
N GLU A 11 -12.26 -0.56 -13.43
CA GLU A 11 -12.72 -0.51 -14.82
C GLU A 11 -13.08 0.90 -15.29
N LYS A 12 -13.80 1.66 -14.46
CA LYS A 12 -14.41 2.95 -14.84
C LYS A 12 -13.79 4.16 -14.12
N GLY A 13 -12.90 3.95 -13.16
CA GLY A 13 -12.49 4.94 -12.18
C GLY A 13 -13.58 5.18 -11.13
N TYR A 14 -13.19 5.74 -9.98
CA TYR A 14 -14.15 6.08 -8.93
C TYR A 14 -15.20 7.09 -9.44
N MET A 15 -14.77 8.17 -10.09
CA MET A 15 -15.69 9.22 -10.60
C MET A 15 -16.62 8.72 -11.70
N GLY A 16 -16.17 7.79 -12.54
CA GLY A 16 -16.96 7.21 -13.63
C GLY A 16 -17.94 6.11 -13.20
N SER A 17 -17.94 5.73 -11.93
CA SER A 17 -18.78 4.67 -11.38
C SER A 17 -19.94 5.24 -10.53
N SER A 18 -21.04 4.48 -10.43
CA SER A 18 -22.19 4.83 -9.62
C SER A 18 -22.69 3.66 -8.77
N VAL A 19 -23.46 3.96 -7.73
CA VAL A 19 -24.15 2.95 -6.91
C VAL A 19 -25.13 2.11 -7.76
N ARG A 20 -25.66 2.67 -8.84
CA ARG A 20 -26.52 1.94 -9.80
C ARG A 20 -25.72 0.94 -10.63
N ASP A 21 -24.52 1.31 -11.09
CA ASP A 21 -23.63 0.38 -11.79
C ASP A 21 -23.27 -0.80 -10.88
N LEU A 22 -22.95 -0.51 -9.61
CA LEU A 22 -22.63 -1.53 -8.61
C LEU A 22 -23.82 -2.46 -8.36
N ALA A 23 -25.04 -1.93 -8.19
CA ALA A 23 -26.25 -2.74 -8.04
C ALA A 23 -26.52 -3.62 -9.25
N THR A 24 -26.31 -3.09 -10.47
CA THR A 24 -26.42 -3.85 -11.72
C THR A 24 -25.40 -5.00 -11.77
N LYS A 25 -24.15 -4.71 -11.42
CA LYS A 25 -23.05 -5.72 -11.43
C LYS A 25 -23.30 -6.82 -10.38
N LEU A 26 -23.90 -6.47 -9.25
CA LEU A 26 -24.33 -7.39 -8.19
C LEU A 26 -25.64 -8.12 -8.50
N ASN A 27 -26.34 -7.79 -9.59
CA ASN A 27 -27.65 -8.30 -9.96
C ASN A 27 -28.71 -8.10 -8.86
N ILE A 28 -28.71 -6.93 -8.21
CA ILE A 28 -29.69 -6.53 -7.19
C ILE A 28 -30.31 -5.17 -7.53
N LYS A 29 -31.42 -4.82 -6.86
CA LYS A 29 -31.99 -3.49 -6.98
C LYS A 29 -31.12 -2.48 -6.19
N ALA A 30 -30.96 -1.27 -6.72
CA ALA A 30 -30.23 -0.20 -6.03
C ALA A 30 -30.77 0.08 -4.62
N ALA A 31 -32.10 0.00 -4.42
CA ALA A 31 -32.73 0.13 -3.10
C ALA A 31 -32.24 -0.93 -2.10
N SER A 32 -32.00 -2.16 -2.56
CA SER A 32 -31.46 -3.22 -1.71
C SER A 32 -29.99 -2.96 -1.33
N LEU A 33 -29.22 -2.34 -2.23
CA LEU A 33 -27.83 -1.98 -1.94
C LEU A 33 -27.75 -0.88 -0.87
N TYR A 34 -28.63 0.11 -0.91
CA TYR A 34 -28.71 1.16 0.12
C TYR A 34 -29.11 0.67 1.53
N ALA A 35 -29.56 -0.58 1.67
CA ALA A 35 -29.73 -1.19 2.98
C ALA A 35 -28.37 -1.60 3.60
N HIS A 36 -27.29 -1.65 2.81
CA HIS A 36 -25.94 -2.11 3.22
C HIS A 36 -24.87 -1.02 3.15
N ILE A 37 -25.09 0.02 2.36
CA ILE A 37 -24.15 1.14 2.18
C ILE A 37 -24.92 2.46 2.20
N ARG A 38 -24.31 3.49 2.76
CA ARG A 38 -24.88 4.85 2.75
C ARG A 38 -24.56 5.59 1.46
N SER A 39 -23.36 5.39 0.93
CA SER A 39 -22.87 6.10 -0.26
C SER A 39 -21.78 5.30 -0.98
N LYS A 40 -21.42 5.75 -2.17
CA LYS A 40 -20.24 5.24 -2.90
C LYS A 40 -18.93 5.57 -2.17
N GLU A 41 -18.91 6.71 -1.50
CA GLU A 41 -17.77 7.16 -0.71
C GLU A 41 -17.49 6.22 0.46
N GLU A 42 -18.51 5.75 1.18
CA GLU A 42 -18.33 4.77 2.25
C GLU A 42 -17.61 3.50 1.78
N ILE A 43 -17.85 3.06 0.54
CA ILE A 43 -17.11 1.93 -0.04
C ILE A 43 -15.64 2.31 -0.27
N LEU A 44 -15.37 3.52 -0.76
CA LEU A 44 -14.01 4.01 -0.93
C LEU A 44 -13.29 4.14 0.41
N GLU A 45 -13.99 4.57 1.46
CA GLU A 45 -13.47 4.57 2.83
C GLU A 45 -13.03 3.16 3.25
N TRP A 46 -13.90 2.15 3.08
CA TRP A 46 -13.56 0.76 3.44
C TRP A 46 -12.34 0.24 2.67
N VAL A 47 -12.24 0.56 1.39
CA VAL A 47 -11.07 0.20 0.57
C VAL A 47 -9.81 0.88 1.09
N CYS A 48 -9.85 2.20 1.25
CA CYS A 48 -8.66 2.98 1.58
C CYS A 48 -8.16 2.74 3.02
N PHE A 49 -9.09 2.75 3.99
CA PHE A 49 -8.72 2.53 5.39
C PHE A 49 -8.40 1.07 5.67
N GLY A 50 -9.09 0.13 5.02
CA GLY A 50 -8.82 -1.30 5.18
C GLY A 50 -7.40 -1.68 4.79
N ILE A 51 -6.95 -1.29 3.59
CA ILE A 51 -5.58 -1.60 3.17
C ILE A 51 -4.53 -0.80 3.94
N ALA A 52 -4.85 0.45 4.36
CA ALA A 52 -3.96 1.21 5.22
C ALA A 52 -3.74 0.49 6.55
N GLN A 53 -4.77 -0.11 7.12
CA GLN A 53 -4.66 -0.90 8.34
C GLN A 53 -3.77 -2.15 8.13
N GLU A 54 -3.92 -2.88 7.00
CA GLU A 54 -3.03 -4.01 6.69
C GLU A 54 -1.56 -3.57 6.64
N PHE A 55 -1.24 -2.42 6.05
CA PHE A 55 0.12 -1.87 6.06
C PHE A 55 0.63 -1.57 7.47
N PHE A 56 -0.22 -1.00 8.33
CA PHE A 56 0.16 -0.73 9.72
C PHE A 56 0.38 -2.01 10.51
N ASP A 57 -0.49 -3.00 10.35
CA ASP A 57 -0.39 -4.28 11.06
C ASP A 57 0.93 -4.99 10.72
N GLU A 58 1.28 -5.08 9.43
CA GLU A 58 2.54 -5.66 8.99
C GLU A 58 3.76 -4.86 9.47
N LEU A 59 3.68 -3.52 9.47
CA LEU A 59 4.75 -2.68 10.03
C LEU A 59 4.96 -2.92 11.53
N GLN A 60 3.89 -3.05 12.31
CA GLN A 60 3.98 -3.36 13.73
C GLN A 60 4.58 -4.75 13.98
N GLU A 61 4.23 -5.74 13.15
CA GLU A 61 4.85 -7.06 13.22
C GLU A 61 6.37 -6.98 12.99
N VAL A 62 6.81 -6.25 11.94
CA VAL A 62 8.23 -6.01 11.68
C VAL A 62 8.94 -5.35 12.86
N LYS A 63 8.34 -4.30 13.44
CA LYS A 63 8.93 -3.57 14.57
C LYS A 63 9.11 -4.46 15.79
N ASN A 64 8.17 -5.36 16.03
CA ASN A 64 8.16 -6.26 17.18
C ASN A 64 8.98 -7.54 16.98
N THR A 65 9.44 -7.83 15.76
CA THR A 65 10.26 -9.02 15.48
C THR A 65 11.69 -8.81 15.99
N ASP A 66 12.17 -9.79 16.75
CA ASP A 66 13.54 -9.79 17.31
C ASP A 66 14.54 -10.37 16.30
N VAL A 67 14.99 -9.55 15.38
CA VAL A 67 15.99 -9.86 14.35
C VAL A 67 17.00 -8.72 14.25
N VAL A 68 18.16 -8.99 13.63
CA VAL A 68 19.16 -7.95 13.42
C VAL A 68 18.65 -6.85 12.51
N PRO A 69 19.13 -5.59 12.64
CA PRO A 69 18.57 -4.43 11.94
C PRO A 69 18.49 -4.61 10.43
N ARG A 70 19.50 -5.21 9.80
CA ARG A 70 19.50 -5.48 8.37
C ARG A 70 18.38 -6.42 7.93
N GLU A 71 18.17 -7.51 8.68
CA GLU A 71 17.08 -8.46 8.42
C GLU A 71 15.71 -7.81 8.65
N LYS A 72 15.63 -6.83 9.58
CA LYS A 72 14.40 -6.05 9.81
C LYS A 72 14.03 -5.22 8.58
N LEU A 73 15.01 -4.67 7.85
CA LEU A 73 14.77 -3.96 6.59
C LEU A 73 14.25 -4.93 5.52
N ASP A 74 14.90 -6.09 5.35
CA ASP A 74 14.45 -7.13 4.44
C ASP A 74 13.01 -7.56 4.73
N LEU A 75 12.71 -7.84 6.00
CA LEU A 75 11.38 -8.23 6.44
C LEU A 75 10.34 -7.14 6.16
N PHE A 76 10.67 -5.86 6.37
CA PHE A 76 9.79 -4.75 6.04
C PHE A 76 9.46 -4.71 4.53
N LEU A 77 10.47 -4.85 3.68
CA LEU A 77 10.26 -4.85 2.23
C LEU A 77 9.38 -6.02 1.79
N ASP A 78 9.63 -7.22 2.30
CA ASP A 78 8.85 -8.42 1.98
C ASP A 78 7.40 -8.30 2.44
N LYS A 79 7.17 -7.87 3.68
CA LYS A 79 5.85 -7.71 4.28
C LYS A 79 5.03 -6.66 3.52
N HIS A 80 5.62 -5.49 3.25
CA HIS A 80 4.95 -4.43 2.50
C HIS A 80 4.60 -4.87 1.07
N LEU A 81 5.55 -5.50 0.35
CA LEU A 81 5.30 -6.05 -0.99
C LEU A 81 4.21 -7.12 -0.96
N SER A 82 4.18 -7.98 0.04
CA SER A 82 3.14 -9.00 0.20
C SER A 82 1.74 -8.38 0.26
N VAL A 83 1.54 -7.31 1.05
CA VAL A 83 0.27 -6.57 1.09
C VAL A 83 -0.09 -6.01 -0.28
N VAL A 84 0.87 -5.33 -0.94
CA VAL A 84 0.66 -4.73 -2.27
C VAL A 84 0.25 -5.78 -3.30
N LEU A 85 0.94 -6.93 -3.33
CA LEU A 85 0.76 -7.94 -4.36
C LEU A 85 -0.47 -8.82 -4.13
N LYS A 86 -0.80 -9.10 -2.88
CA LYS A 86 -2.03 -9.78 -2.48
C LYS A 86 -3.26 -8.95 -2.83
N ASN A 87 -3.17 -7.62 -2.67
CA ASN A 87 -4.28 -6.68 -2.80
C ASN A 87 -4.10 -5.72 -4.00
N ARG A 88 -3.63 -6.19 -5.16
CA ARG A 88 -3.23 -5.32 -6.29
C ARG A 88 -4.28 -4.30 -6.70
N ASP A 89 -5.52 -4.72 -6.89
CA ASP A 89 -6.59 -3.85 -7.35
C ASP A 89 -7.01 -2.86 -6.26
N VAL A 90 -7.03 -3.30 -5.01
CA VAL A 90 -7.26 -2.45 -3.83
C VAL A 90 -6.13 -1.42 -3.68
N THR A 91 -4.86 -1.86 -3.82
CA THR A 91 -3.69 -0.97 -3.77
C THR A 91 -3.71 0.08 -4.88
N HIS A 92 -4.17 -0.29 -6.08
CA HIS A 92 -4.37 0.67 -7.16
C HIS A 92 -5.35 1.77 -6.76
N ILE A 93 -6.54 1.40 -6.29
CA ILE A 93 -7.57 2.36 -5.84
C ILE A 93 -7.05 3.23 -4.69
N TYR A 94 -6.44 2.61 -3.68
CA TYR A 94 -5.77 3.29 -2.57
C TYR A 94 -4.73 4.32 -3.02
N SER A 95 -3.98 4.03 -4.10
CA SER A 95 -2.91 4.91 -4.59
C SER A 95 -3.43 6.07 -5.43
N VAL A 96 -4.56 5.89 -6.12
CA VAL A 96 -5.05 6.84 -7.13
C VAL A 96 -6.29 7.59 -6.67
N GLU A 97 -7.28 6.88 -6.07
CA GLU A 97 -8.63 7.40 -5.84
C GLU A 97 -8.84 8.00 -4.45
N TRP A 98 -7.92 7.86 -3.52
CA TRP A 98 -8.04 8.34 -2.12
C TRP A 98 -8.40 9.83 -2.00
N ARG A 99 -8.09 10.64 -3.02
CA ARG A 99 -8.41 12.08 -3.03
C ARG A 99 -9.91 12.37 -3.07
N HIS A 100 -10.72 11.36 -3.35
CA HIS A 100 -12.19 11.44 -3.39
C HIS A 100 -12.83 11.02 -2.06
N LEU A 101 -12.09 10.95 -0.97
CA LEU A 101 -12.58 10.63 0.38
C LEU A 101 -13.26 11.83 1.09
N GLU A 102 -13.66 12.84 0.38
CA GLU A 102 -14.44 14.01 0.84
C GLU A 102 -14.28 14.35 2.34
N GLU A 103 -15.27 13.98 3.16
CA GLU A 103 -15.26 14.26 4.61
C GLU A 103 -14.13 13.52 5.36
N LYS A 104 -13.76 12.32 4.88
CA LYS A 104 -12.69 11.49 5.49
C LYS A 104 -11.30 11.80 4.97
N LEU A 105 -11.18 12.70 4.01
CA LEU A 105 -9.88 13.04 3.41
C LEU A 105 -8.85 13.56 4.43
N PRO A 106 -9.17 14.47 5.36
CA PRO A 106 -8.19 14.95 6.34
C PRO A 106 -7.68 13.83 7.27
N GLU A 107 -8.59 12.96 7.72
CA GLU A 107 -8.26 11.81 8.56
C GLU A 107 -7.33 10.84 7.82
N PHE A 108 -7.63 10.56 6.56
CA PHE A 108 -6.83 9.66 5.72
C PHE A 108 -5.44 10.22 5.39
N VAL A 109 -5.34 11.53 5.13
CA VAL A 109 -4.06 12.21 4.91
C VAL A 109 -3.16 12.08 6.15
N GLU A 110 -3.73 12.30 7.34
CA GLU A 110 -2.96 12.16 8.59
C GLU A 110 -2.55 10.70 8.83
N LEU A 111 -3.44 9.74 8.56
CA LEU A 111 -3.11 8.32 8.63
C LEU A 111 -1.90 7.95 7.73
N ARG A 112 -1.90 8.40 6.49
CA ARG A 112 -0.78 8.18 5.56
C ARG A 112 0.52 8.84 6.02
N LYS A 113 0.42 10.03 6.58
CA LYS A 113 1.56 10.76 7.13
C LYS A 113 2.14 10.02 8.34
N ASN A 114 1.28 9.54 9.24
CA ASN A 114 1.70 8.76 10.40
C ASN A 114 2.40 7.46 9.97
N TYR A 115 1.86 6.75 8.99
CA TYR A 115 2.51 5.57 8.42
C TYR A 115 3.91 5.90 7.87
N GLN A 116 4.03 6.97 7.08
CA GLN A 116 5.33 7.41 6.55
C GLN A 116 6.33 7.72 7.66
N GLN A 117 5.90 8.39 8.74
CA GLN A 117 6.75 8.73 9.88
C GLN A 117 7.22 7.48 10.64
N GLU A 118 6.34 6.50 10.83
CA GLU A 118 6.68 5.21 11.47
C GLU A 118 7.72 4.44 10.64
N VAL A 119 7.57 4.40 9.31
CA VAL A 119 8.56 3.78 8.41
C VAL A 119 9.87 4.57 8.42
N GLU A 120 9.84 5.91 8.43
CA GLU A 120 11.02 6.76 8.51
C GLU A 120 11.80 6.51 9.80
N ALA A 121 11.10 6.35 10.92
CA ALA A 121 11.72 6.02 12.20
C ALA A 121 12.40 4.64 12.15
N LEU A 122 11.70 3.62 11.63
CA LEU A 122 12.26 2.28 11.46
C LEU A 122 13.54 2.29 10.60
N ILE A 123 13.51 2.94 9.43
CA ILE A 123 14.67 3.07 8.53
C ILE A 123 15.82 3.79 9.23
N SER A 124 15.52 4.87 9.95
CA SER A 124 16.53 5.66 10.67
C SER A 124 17.21 4.85 11.78
N GLU A 125 16.45 4.05 12.53
CA GLU A 125 16.96 3.13 13.53
C GLU A 125 17.91 2.08 12.93
N ILE A 126 17.51 1.47 11.79
CA ILE A 126 18.32 0.48 11.09
C ILE A 126 19.64 1.09 10.61
N TYR A 127 19.59 2.26 9.95
CA TYR A 127 20.80 2.95 9.47
C TYR A 127 21.75 3.30 10.60
N LYS A 128 21.21 3.76 11.73
CA LYS A 128 21.99 4.07 12.93
C LYS A 128 22.65 2.81 13.51
N ALA A 129 21.92 1.72 13.62
CA ALA A 129 22.41 0.47 14.18
C ALA A 129 23.50 -0.19 13.31
N GLU A 130 23.36 -0.09 11.99
CA GLU A 130 24.33 -0.60 11.02
C GLU A 130 25.49 0.37 10.76
N ASN A 131 25.48 1.53 11.38
CA ASN A 131 26.47 2.60 11.18
C ASN A 131 26.54 3.08 9.71
N TRP A 132 25.38 3.11 9.02
CA TRP A 132 25.26 3.58 7.65
C TRP A 132 24.95 5.08 7.59
N GLU A 133 25.42 5.75 6.53
CA GLU A 133 25.11 7.17 6.30
C GLU A 133 23.71 7.32 5.68
N LEU A 134 22.80 8.00 6.40
CA LEU A 134 21.47 8.36 5.92
C LEU A 134 21.36 9.87 5.71
N LYS A 135 21.61 10.34 4.46
CA LYS A 135 21.63 11.78 4.14
C LYS A 135 20.26 12.45 4.22
N SER A 136 19.21 11.74 3.86
CA SER A 136 17.83 12.28 3.84
C SER A 136 16.82 11.17 4.17
N PRO A 137 16.51 10.97 5.47
CA PRO A 137 15.54 9.95 5.91
C PRO A 137 14.20 10.06 5.17
N SER A 138 13.62 11.24 5.14
CA SER A 138 12.32 11.48 4.52
C SER A 138 12.31 11.22 3.01
N PHE A 139 13.38 11.54 2.28
CA PHE A 139 13.49 11.22 0.85
C PHE A 139 13.62 9.71 0.64
N THR A 140 14.49 9.05 1.39
CA THR A 140 14.70 7.60 1.32
C THR A 140 13.40 6.85 1.60
N THR A 141 12.69 7.23 2.66
CA THR A 141 11.40 6.63 3.00
C THR A 141 10.38 6.80 1.89
N ARG A 142 10.23 8.02 1.34
CA ARG A 142 9.29 8.27 0.22
C ARG A 142 9.67 7.49 -1.03
N PHE A 143 10.97 7.39 -1.34
CA PHE A 143 11.45 6.60 -2.48
C PHE A 143 11.08 5.12 -2.31
N ILE A 144 11.34 4.54 -1.14
CA ILE A 144 11.00 3.14 -0.85
C ILE A 144 9.49 2.94 -0.96
N LEU A 145 8.70 3.69 -0.20
CA LEU A 145 7.24 3.53 -0.18
C LEU A 145 6.60 3.75 -1.55
N HIS A 146 7.09 4.74 -2.32
CA HIS A 146 6.57 4.98 -3.67
C HIS A 146 6.90 3.81 -4.60
N THR A 147 8.13 3.29 -4.54
CA THR A 147 8.55 2.12 -5.31
C THR A 147 7.70 0.90 -4.97
N LEU A 148 7.55 0.59 -3.69
CA LEU A 148 6.76 -0.56 -3.23
C LEU A 148 5.28 -0.43 -3.61
N ASN A 149 4.66 0.72 -3.32
CA ASN A 149 3.24 0.94 -3.58
C ASN A 149 2.87 0.92 -5.08
N ASN A 150 3.82 1.19 -5.97
CA ASN A 150 3.57 1.17 -7.41
C ASN A 150 4.09 -0.10 -8.10
N SER A 151 4.69 -1.02 -7.36
CA SER A 151 5.25 -2.26 -7.91
C SER A 151 4.21 -3.15 -8.61
N TYR A 152 2.94 -3.08 -8.21
CA TYR A 152 1.87 -3.86 -8.83
C TYR A 152 1.72 -3.60 -10.35
N PHE A 153 2.14 -2.45 -10.86
CA PHE A 153 2.15 -2.17 -12.31
C PHE A 153 3.18 -2.99 -13.09
N TRP A 154 4.24 -3.46 -12.44
CA TRP A 154 5.34 -4.18 -13.10
C TRP A 154 5.03 -5.65 -13.30
N PHE A 155 3.99 -6.17 -12.64
CA PHE A 155 3.57 -7.55 -12.76
C PHE A 155 2.65 -7.75 -13.97
N LYS A 156 3.17 -8.29 -15.06
CA LYS A 156 2.36 -8.78 -16.18
C LYS A 156 1.65 -10.07 -15.76
N ARG A 157 0.37 -10.17 -16.10
CA ARG A 157 -0.59 -11.21 -15.64
C ARG A 157 -0.21 -12.68 -15.92
N SER A 158 0.86 -13.01 -16.63
CA SER A 158 1.00 -14.37 -17.16
C SER A 158 2.38 -15.03 -17.20
N SER A 159 3.47 -14.37 -16.88
CA SER A 159 4.80 -14.98 -17.08
C SER A 159 5.81 -14.86 -15.94
N ASP A 160 5.63 -13.93 -15.04
CA ASP A 160 6.65 -13.66 -14.01
C ASP A 160 6.18 -14.25 -12.68
N SER A 161 6.99 -15.12 -12.07
CA SER A 161 6.71 -15.54 -10.70
C SER A 161 6.77 -14.31 -9.80
N THR A 162 5.78 -14.16 -8.94
CA THR A 162 5.69 -13.07 -7.97
C THR A 162 6.99 -12.97 -7.17
N ASP A 163 7.54 -14.11 -6.77
CA ASP A 163 8.76 -14.21 -5.97
C ASP A 163 9.96 -13.58 -6.66
N LYS A 164 10.16 -13.88 -7.96
CA LYS A 164 11.30 -13.35 -8.72
C LYS A 164 11.29 -11.82 -8.80
N ILE A 165 10.13 -11.21 -9.05
CA ILE A 165 10.03 -9.74 -9.14
C ILE A 165 10.16 -9.11 -7.75
N THR A 166 9.61 -9.75 -6.72
CA THR A 166 9.79 -9.33 -5.33
C THR A 166 11.28 -9.32 -4.96
N ASP A 167 12.01 -10.38 -5.29
CA ASP A 167 13.45 -10.47 -5.07
C ASP A 167 14.21 -9.39 -5.83
N GLU A 168 13.88 -9.14 -7.09
CA GLU A 168 14.52 -8.07 -7.86
C GLU A 168 14.25 -6.67 -7.27
N ILE A 169 13.03 -6.38 -6.86
CA ILE A 169 12.68 -5.08 -6.24
C ILE A 169 13.47 -4.92 -4.94
N ARG A 170 13.46 -5.94 -4.10
CA ARG A 170 14.20 -5.96 -2.82
C ARG A 170 15.69 -5.74 -3.06
N GLU A 171 16.30 -6.52 -3.96
CA GLU A 171 17.70 -6.40 -4.32
C GLU A 171 18.06 -4.98 -4.79
N LYS A 172 17.26 -4.40 -5.70
CA LYS A 172 17.50 -3.05 -6.21
C LYS A 172 17.38 -1.98 -5.12
N ILE A 173 16.39 -2.10 -4.23
CA ILE A 173 16.26 -1.18 -3.10
C ILE A 173 17.46 -1.32 -2.16
N LEU A 174 17.80 -2.53 -1.76
CA LEU A 174 18.94 -2.78 -0.87
C LEU A 174 20.26 -2.34 -1.49
N PHE A 175 20.52 -2.69 -2.76
CA PHE A 175 21.74 -2.26 -3.46
C PHE A 175 21.80 -0.75 -3.62
N GLY A 176 20.68 -0.11 -3.96
CA GLY A 176 20.60 1.35 -4.06
C GLY A 176 20.82 2.06 -2.73
N LEU A 177 20.38 1.45 -1.63
CA LEU A 177 20.58 1.98 -0.28
C LEU A 177 21.96 1.66 0.29
N LEU A 178 22.51 0.50 -0.03
CA LEU A 178 23.77 -0.02 0.54
C LEU A 178 24.98 0.17 -0.37
N GLY A 179 24.79 0.40 -1.68
CA GLY A 179 25.85 0.41 -2.69
C GLY A 179 26.95 1.48 -2.52
N ASN A 180 26.76 2.44 -1.63
CA ASN A 180 27.78 3.43 -1.25
C ASN A 180 28.44 3.16 0.10
N GLN A 181 28.13 2.04 0.75
CA GLN A 181 28.77 1.63 1.99
C GLN A 181 30.08 0.93 1.63
N LYS A 182 31.11 1.73 1.26
CA LYS A 182 32.45 1.19 1.10
C LYS A 182 32.95 0.70 2.44
N SER A 183 33.27 -0.58 2.47
CA SER A 183 34.10 -1.23 3.48
C SER A 183 35.37 -0.45 3.83
#